data_abacfdf9973112ad5480929502d2c644
#
_entry.id   abacfdf9973112ad5480929502d2c644
#
_cell.length_a   1.000
_cell.length_b   1.000
_cell.length_c   1.000
_cell.angle_alpha   90.00
_cell.angle_beta   90.00
_cell.angle_gamma   90.00
#
_symmetry.space_group_name_H-M   'P 1'
#
loop_
_entity.id
_entity.type
_entity.pdbx_description
1 polymer ?
#
loop_
_entity_poly.entity_id
_entity_poly.type
_entity_poly.pdbx_seq_one_letter_code
_entity_poly.pdbx_strand_id
1 'polypeptide(L)'
;MASEKELFVTKQYVPMGQPIVQNENTIIYKVKCLAETGSPIGILKMYRQRNIQSLYTRLYQLDYSEWPHIYNVKFFDGNTLVVEEYLEGNTLAELLEQNRARNVSFTEEEAYQIMDRLCDCIQQLMQPEPPIIHHNLKPSNIFVTSAGAIKLLDFVPGFSKPKNPFRSLWKTLGNLFHQMLTGEVPKNGKCTYDGRYETVIRKCMEKNPEKQYKDIAELKEELEYTNTHFSKKAPRGIAGIPYALTYPFQGFLLVIEWSLISFFWFRGNQTTMCLFVVIFVLHSIVFVIQRHSYLKQRNIRLSTARKAFPVLLLAIILFCLFQVISFIN
;
A
#
# COMPACT_ATOMS: atom_id res chain seq x y z
N MET A 1 44.39 -27.54 5.09
CA MET A 1 43.23 -27.79 4.19
C MET A 1 42.18 -26.68 4.44
N ALA A 2 41.64 -26.09 3.40
CA ALA A 2 40.53 -25.12 3.56
C ALA A 2 39.32 -25.80 4.24
N SER A 3 38.65 -25.09 5.11
CA SER A 3 37.43 -25.59 5.75
C SER A 3 36.34 -25.84 4.72
N GLU A 4 35.36 -26.73 5.02
CA GLU A 4 34.22 -26.98 4.12
C GLU A 4 33.46 -25.69 3.81
N LYS A 5 33.34 -24.79 4.80
CA LYS A 5 32.77 -23.47 4.67
C LYS A 5 33.54 -22.56 3.71
N GLU A 6 34.88 -22.54 3.79
CA GLU A 6 35.73 -21.78 2.86
C GLU A 6 35.57 -22.28 1.43
N LEU A 7 35.56 -23.61 1.23
CA LEU A 7 35.33 -24.20 -0.10
C LEU A 7 33.96 -23.84 -0.65
N PHE A 8 32.92 -23.83 0.19
CA PHE A 8 31.57 -23.44 -0.20
C PHE A 8 31.52 -21.99 -0.68
N VAL A 9 32.10 -21.06 0.10
CA VAL A 9 32.05 -19.61 -0.22
C VAL A 9 33.06 -19.23 -1.31
N THR A 10 34.25 -19.87 -1.42
CA THR A 10 35.29 -19.44 -2.34
C THR A 10 35.30 -20.19 -3.66
N LYS A 11 34.78 -21.43 -3.72
CA LYS A 11 34.82 -22.26 -4.92
C LYS A 11 33.45 -22.56 -5.53
N GLN A 12 32.42 -22.59 -4.72
CA GLN A 12 31.06 -22.91 -5.21
C GLN A 12 30.21 -21.65 -5.41
N TYR A 13 30.21 -20.72 -4.46
CA TYR A 13 29.37 -19.52 -4.46
C TYR A 13 30.21 -18.28 -4.14
N VAL A 14 30.83 -17.72 -5.16
CA VAL A 14 31.87 -16.69 -5.03
C VAL A 14 31.25 -15.30 -4.89
N PRO A 15 31.51 -14.58 -3.77
CA PRO A 15 31.01 -13.21 -3.58
C PRO A 15 31.49 -12.25 -4.68
N MET A 16 30.55 -11.43 -5.17
CA MET A 16 30.79 -10.40 -6.17
C MET A 16 30.86 -9.02 -5.51
N GLY A 17 31.89 -8.76 -4.71
CA GLY A 17 32.11 -7.50 -4.03
C GLY A 17 31.72 -7.51 -2.55
N GLN A 18 31.43 -6.32 -2.01
CA GLN A 18 31.04 -6.16 -0.61
C GLN A 18 29.63 -6.71 -0.32
N PRO A 19 29.31 -7.04 0.94
CA PRO A 19 27.97 -7.49 1.29
C PRO A 19 26.93 -6.39 0.99
N ILE A 20 25.77 -6.81 0.44
CA ILE A 20 24.60 -5.94 0.21
C ILE A 20 23.99 -5.54 1.56
N VAL A 21 23.95 -6.49 2.50
CA VAL A 21 23.47 -6.29 3.86
C VAL A 21 24.46 -6.92 4.82
N GLN A 22 24.80 -6.18 5.88
CA GLN A 22 25.61 -6.69 6.97
C GLN A 22 25.10 -6.12 8.29
N ASN A 23 24.60 -7.00 9.15
CA ASN A 23 24.18 -6.69 10.52
C ASN A 23 24.60 -7.83 11.47
N GLU A 24 24.24 -7.71 12.74
CA GLU A 24 24.61 -8.69 13.77
C GLU A 24 24.09 -10.11 13.47
N ASN A 25 22.91 -10.23 12.85
CA ASN A 25 22.22 -11.50 12.64
C ASN A 25 22.36 -12.06 11.23
N THR A 26 22.62 -11.21 10.23
CA THR A 26 22.56 -11.63 8.82
C THR A 26 23.62 -10.90 7.98
N ILE A 27 24.26 -11.63 7.08
CA ILE A 27 25.08 -11.07 6.02
C ILE A 27 24.52 -11.57 4.68
N ILE A 28 24.39 -10.68 3.71
CA ILE A 28 23.87 -10.99 2.37
C ILE A 28 24.89 -10.55 1.33
N TYR A 29 25.26 -11.47 0.44
CA TYR A 29 26.13 -11.21 -0.70
C TYR A 29 25.43 -11.50 -2.02
N LYS A 30 25.75 -10.73 -3.04
CA LYS A 30 25.57 -11.13 -4.43
C LYS A 30 26.72 -12.08 -4.78
N VAL A 31 26.41 -13.24 -5.35
CA VAL A 31 27.39 -14.28 -5.62
C VAL A 31 27.30 -14.79 -7.05
N LYS A 32 28.40 -15.30 -7.58
CA LYS A 32 28.43 -16.11 -8.77
C LYS A 32 28.33 -17.58 -8.38
N CYS A 33 27.32 -18.29 -8.84
CA CYS A 33 27.02 -19.67 -8.48
C CYS A 33 27.79 -20.63 -9.40
N LEU A 34 29.06 -20.88 -9.13
CA LEU A 34 29.92 -21.74 -9.96
C LEU A 34 29.54 -23.22 -9.88
N ALA A 35 28.85 -23.64 -8.83
CA ALA A 35 28.35 -25.00 -8.67
C ALA A 35 27.10 -25.28 -9.53
N GLU A 36 26.46 -24.24 -10.08
CA GLU A 36 25.23 -24.36 -10.82
C GLU A 36 25.49 -24.29 -12.35
N THR A 37 24.68 -24.97 -13.13
CA THR A 37 24.77 -24.95 -14.59
C THR A 37 24.61 -23.53 -15.13
N GLY A 38 25.56 -23.09 -15.98
CA GLY A 38 25.57 -21.73 -16.52
C GLY A 38 26.10 -20.67 -15.56
N SER A 39 26.48 -21.04 -14.35
CA SER A 39 27.04 -20.15 -13.31
C SER A 39 26.21 -18.88 -13.12
N PRO A 40 24.91 -18.98 -12.79
CA PRO A 40 24.03 -17.82 -12.63
C PRO A 40 24.48 -16.92 -11.50
N ILE A 41 23.94 -15.70 -11.47
CA ILE A 41 24.03 -14.82 -10.33
C ILE A 41 23.04 -15.28 -9.27
N GLY A 42 23.46 -15.31 -8.01
CA GLY A 42 22.64 -15.67 -6.88
C GLY A 42 22.80 -14.71 -5.70
N ILE A 43 22.05 -14.98 -4.66
CA ILE A 43 22.12 -14.34 -3.35
C ILE A 43 22.55 -15.37 -2.31
N LEU A 44 23.66 -15.12 -1.65
CA LEU A 44 24.10 -15.90 -0.48
C LEU A 44 23.70 -15.16 0.78
N LYS A 45 22.82 -15.77 1.60
CA LYS A 45 22.42 -15.30 2.91
C LYS A 45 23.07 -16.13 3.99
N MET A 46 23.79 -15.50 4.89
CA MET A 46 24.36 -16.12 6.08
C MET A 46 23.58 -15.66 7.32
N TYR A 47 22.85 -16.58 7.92
CA TYR A 47 22.12 -16.35 9.17
C TYR A 47 23.01 -16.78 10.36
N ARG A 48 23.49 -15.81 11.11
CA ARG A 48 24.43 -16.02 12.21
C ARG A 48 23.75 -16.63 13.42
N GLN A 49 24.40 -17.64 14.04
CA GLN A 49 23.94 -18.32 15.25
C GLN A 49 22.50 -18.78 15.19
N ARG A 50 22.04 -19.18 14.01
CA ARG A 50 20.69 -19.70 13.78
C ARG A 50 20.72 -20.98 12.98
N ASN A 51 20.15 -22.03 13.53
CA ASN A 51 19.89 -23.27 12.80
C ASN A 51 18.47 -23.26 12.23
N ILE A 52 18.36 -22.81 10.99
CA ILE A 52 17.13 -22.80 10.20
C ILE A 52 17.27 -23.68 8.94
N GLN A 53 18.27 -24.56 8.95
CA GLN A 53 18.57 -25.46 7.83
C GLN A 53 17.35 -26.31 7.48
N SER A 54 16.68 -26.92 8.45
CA SER A 54 15.52 -27.78 8.20
C SER A 54 14.38 -27.05 7.47
N LEU A 55 14.11 -25.80 7.82
CA LEU A 55 13.12 -24.98 7.14
C LEU A 55 13.50 -24.72 5.67
N TYR A 56 14.73 -24.24 5.44
CA TYR A 56 15.18 -23.93 4.08
C TYR A 56 15.39 -25.19 3.23
N THR A 57 15.79 -26.33 3.81
CA THR A 57 15.82 -27.61 3.12
C THR A 57 14.43 -28.03 2.65
N ARG A 58 13.41 -27.78 3.49
CA ARG A 58 12.01 -28.05 3.11
C ARG A 58 11.54 -27.11 1.97
N LEU A 59 11.85 -25.83 2.02
CA LEU A 59 11.55 -24.89 0.93
C LEU A 59 12.27 -25.30 -0.36
N TYR A 60 13.53 -25.72 -0.27
CA TYR A 60 14.30 -26.25 -1.39
C TYR A 60 13.64 -27.49 -2.03
N GLN A 61 13.14 -28.42 -1.21
CA GLN A 61 12.48 -29.63 -1.71
C GLN A 61 11.13 -29.37 -2.37
N LEU A 62 10.39 -28.36 -1.91
CA LEU A 62 9.10 -27.98 -2.46
C LEU A 62 9.26 -27.21 -3.79
N ASP A 63 10.31 -26.41 -3.91
CA ASP A 63 10.67 -25.62 -5.09
C ASP A 63 9.49 -24.90 -5.78
N TYR A 64 8.65 -24.24 -4.98
CA TYR A 64 7.51 -23.48 -5.48
C TYR A 64 7.94 -22.11 -6.02
N SER A 65 7.18 -21.57 -6.96
CA SER A 65 7.46 -20.28 -7.60
C SER A 65 7.26 -19.06 -6.69
N GLU A 66 6.61 -19.25 -5.55
CA GLU A 66 6.24 -18.22 -4.59
C GLU A 66 7.39 -17.71 -3.71
N TRP A 67 8.56 -18.33 -3.82
CA TRP A 67 9.82 -17.85 -3.25
C TRP A 67 10.97 -18.02 -4.24
N PRO A 68 12.13 -17.37 -4.00
CA PRO A 68 13.30 -17.54 -4.85
C PRO A 68 13.70 -19.02 -4.94
N HIS A 69 14.07 -19.47 -6.13
CA HIS A 69 14.65 -20.81 -6.28
C HIS A 69 15.88 -20.93 -5.38
N ILE A 70 15.95 -21.97 -4.57
CA ILE A 70 17.04 -22.20 -3.62
C ILE A 70 18.04 -23.16 -4.28
N TYR A 71 19.26 -22.70 -4.52
CA TYR A 71 20.33 -23.52 -5.09
C TYR A 71 20.93 -24.44 -4.03
N ASN A 72 21.15 -23.96 -2.81
CA ASN A 72 21.80 -24.75 -1.77
C ASN A 72 21.49 -24.23 -0.35
N VAL A 73 21.53 -25.16 0.61
CA VAL A 73 21.38 -24.87 2.05
C VAL A 73 22.41 -25.66 2.83
N LYS A 74 23.23 -24.97 3.62
CA LYS A 74 24.26 -25.58 4.48
C LYS A 74 24.26 -24.99 5.86
N PHE A 75 24.71 -25.78 6.82
CA PHE A 75 24.90 -25.32 8.20
C PHE A 75 26.35 -25.54 8.61
N PHE A 76 27.05 -24.45 8.95
CA PHE A 76 28.45 -24.46 9.35
C PHE A 76 28.66 -23.56 10.57
N ASP A 77 29.38 -24.03 11.56
CA ASP A 77 29.84 -23.22 12.72
C ASP A 77 28.71 -22.41 13.36
N GLY A 78 27.54 -23.02 13.55
CA GLY A 78 26.37 -22.36 14.14
C GLY A 78 25.59 -21.43 13.19
N ASN A 79 26.01 -21.29 11.93
CA ASN A 79 25.39 -20.39 10.94
C ASN A 79 24.70 -21.20 9.84
N THR A 80 23.50 -20.78 9.42
CA THR A 80 22.87 -21.32 8.22
C THR A 80 23.21 -20.45 7.02
N LEU A 81 23.72 -21.06 5.96
CA LEU A 81 23.99 -20.46 4.67
C LEU A 81 22.93 -20.93 3.68
N VAL A 82 22.29 -19.98 3.01
CA VAL A 82 21.29 -20.23 1.98
C VAL A 82 21.74 -19.52 0.72
N VAL A 83 21.76 -20.24 -0.39
CA VAL A 83 22.02 -19.65 -1.71
C VAL A 83 20.73 -19.76 -2.53
N GLU A 84 20.26 -18.63 -3.01
CA GLU A 84 19.03 -18.52 -3.77
C GLU A 84 19.22 -17.68 -5.04
N GLU A 85 18.28 -17.78 -5.98
CA GLU A 85 18.31 -16.99 -7.21
C GLU A 85 18.35 -15.48 -6.95
N TYR A 86 19.03 -14.76 -7.84
CA TYR A 86 18.96 -13.30 -7.86
C TYR A 86 17.71 -12.85 -8.60
N LEU A 87 16.86 -12.09 -7.95
CA LEU A 87 15.62 -11.59 -8.52
C LEU A 87 15.80 -10.18 -9.11
N GLU A 88 15.17 -9.96 -10.25
CA GLU A 88 15.06 -8.62 -10.86
C GLU A 88 13.70 -8.00 -10.50
N GLY A 89 13.73 -6.81 -9.93
CA GLY A 89 12.54 -6.10 -9.47
C GLY A 89 12.83 -5.30 -8.21
N ASN A 90 11.80 -5.11 -7.38
CA ASN A 90 11.88 -4.34 -6.14
C ASN A 90 11.10 -5.02 -5.02
N THR A 91 11.52 -4.82 -3.79
CA THR A 91 10.70 -5.14 -2.64
C THR A 91 9.48 -4.19 -2.57
N LEU A 92 8.39 -4.63 -1.96
CA LEU A 92 7.24 -3.75 -1.71
C LEU A 92 7.63 -2.53 -0.85
N ALA A 93 8.65 -2.67 0.02
CA ALA A 93 9.19 -1.55 0.79
C ALA A 93 9.80 -0.47 -0.10
N GLU A 94 10.61 -0.88 -1.08
CA GLU A 94 11.22 0.04 -2.06
C GLU A 94 10.17 0.72 -2.94
N LEU A 95 9.14 -0.03 -3.40
CA LEU A 95 8.04 0.53 -4.17
C LEU A 95 7.22 1.54 -3.36
N LEU A 96 6.95 1.25 -2.07
CA LEU A 96 6.27 2.18 -1.16
C LEU A 96 7.10 3.46 -0.96
N GLU A 97 8.42 3.36 -0.82
CA GLU A 97 9.29 4.53 -0.66
C GLU A 97 9.40 5.34 -1.96
N GLN A 98 9.50 4.70 -3.12
CA GLN A 98 9.45 5.37 -4.43
C GLN A 98 8.13 6.12 -4.62
N ASN A 99 7.00 5.51 -4.26
CA ASN A 99 5.69 6.15 -4.32
C ASN A 99 5.59 7.32 -3.33
N ARG A 100 6.14 7.16 -2.13
CA ARG A 100 6.21 8.21 -1.12
C ARG A 100 7.06 9.41 -1.61
N ALA A 101 8.20 9.16 -2.22
CA ALA A 101 9.06 10.21 -2.79
C ALA A 101 8.34 11.00 -3.90
N ARG A 102 7.46 10.34 -4.67
CA ARG A 102 6.60 10.95 -5.69
C ARG A 102 5.31 11.54 -5.13
N ASN A 103 5.06 11.41 -3.83
CA ASN A 103 3.83 11.81 -3.14
C ASN A 103 2.54 11.19 -3.74
N VAL A 104 2.62 9.92 -4.13
CA VAL A 104 1.51 9.10 -4.63
C VAL A 104 1.35 7.85 -3.76
N SER A 105 0.23 7.15 -3.91
CA SER A 105 -0.01 5.81 -3.36
C SER A 105 -0.26 4.85 -4.52
N PHE A 106 -0.23 3.56 -4.26
CA PHE A 106 -0.71 2.57 -5.23
C PHE A 106 -2.17 2.87 -5.61
N THR A 107 -2.51 2.63 -6.85
CA THR A 107 -3.92 2.61 -7.26
C THR A 107 -4.64 1.43 -6.62
N GLU A 108 -5.97 1.47 -6.58
CA GLU A 108 -6.77 0.36 -6.08
C GLU A 108 -6.52 -0.93 -6.86
N GLU A 109 -6.29 -0.81 -8.16
CA GLU A 109 -6.02 -1.96 -9.04
C GLU A 109 -4.63 -2.58 -8.78
N GLU A 110 -3.59 -1.76 -8.70
CA GLU A 110 -2.23 -2.24 -8.38
C GLU A 110 -2.18 -2.90 -7.00
N ALA A 111 -2.82 -2.28 -6.00
CA ALA A 111 -2.88 -2.82 -4.65
C ALA A 111 -3.68 -4.14 -4.60
N TYR A 112 -4.78 -4.24 -5.36
CA TYR A 112 -5.54 -5.48 -5.51
C TYR A 112 -4.69 -6.60 -6.10
N GLN A 113 -4.02 -6.34 -7.23
CA GLN A 113 -3.19 -7.35 -7.89
C GLN A 113 -2.06 -7.87 -7.00
N ILE A 114 -1.43 -6.99 -6.22
CA ILE A 114 -0.40 -7.40 -5.25
C ILE A 114 -1.03 -8.26 -4.15
N MET A 115 -2.18 -7.85 -3.60
CA MET A 115 -2.86 -8.60 -2.53
C MET A 115 -3.36 -9.96 -3.00
N ASP A 116 -3.95 -10.04 -4.19
CA ASP A 116 -4.46 -11.27 -4.77
C ASP A 116 -3.33 -12.30 -4.93
N ARG A 117 -2.20 -11.90 -5.57
CA ARG A 117 -1.03 -12.75 -5.72
C ARG A 117 -0.36 -13.10 -4.38
N LEU A 118 -0.36 -12.18 -3.42
CA LEU A 118 0.14 -12.46 -2.07
C LEU A 118 -0.71 -13.51 -1.36
N CYS A 119 -2.02 -13.49 -1.57
CA CYS A 119 -2.92 -14.54 -1.07
C CYS A 119 -2.60 -15.89 -1.70
N ASP A 120 -2.30 -15.95 -3.01
CA ASP A 120 -1.85 -17.18 -3.67
C ASP A 120 -0.57 -17.73 -3.04
N CYS A 121 0.45 -16.88 -2.84
CA CYS A 121 1.68 -17.28 -2.16
C CYS A 121 1.42 -17.87 -0.76
N ILE A 122 0.56 -17.22 0.02
CA ILE A 122 0.23 -17.70 1.38
C ILE A 122 -0.56 -19.02 1.31
N GLN A 123 -1.46 -19.16 0.36
CA GLN A 123 -2.22 -20.39 0.15
C GLN A 123 -1.30 -21.57 -0.21
N GLN A 124 -0.31 -21.35 -1.05
CA GLN A 124 0.71 -22.37 -1.38
C GLN A 124 1.53 -22.79 -0.15
N LEU A 125 1.89 -21.84 0.71
CA LEU A 125 2.60 -22.16 1.97
C LEU A 125 1.78 -23.03 2.93
N MET A 126 0.46 -23.02 2.81
CA MET A 126 -0.45 -23.81 3.65
C MET A 126 -0.70 -25.23 3.12
N GLN A 127 -0.31 -25.55 1.87
CA GLN A 127 -0.52 -26.88 1.27
C GLN A 127 0.32 -28.00 1.90
N PRO A 128 1.62 -27.79 2.22
CA PRO A 128 2.45 -28.83 2.80
C PRO A 128 2.02 -29.22 4.23
N GLU A 129 2.24 -30.50 4.61
CA GLU A 129 2.02 -30.98 5.98
C GLU A 129 3.37 -31.14 6.73
N PRO A 130 3.57 -30.46 7.87
CA PRO A 130 2.76 -29.35 8.43
C PRO A 130 2.88 -28.08 7.59
N PRO A 131 1.91 -27.14 7.65
CA PRO A 131 1.97 -25.90 6.90
C PRO A 131 3.23 -25.07 7.18
N ILE A 132 3.71 -24.34 6.17
CA ILE A 132 4.81 -23.38 6.34
C ILE A 132 4.19 -22.01 6.65
N ILE A 133 4.53 -21.47 7.82
CA ILE A 133 4.05 -20.15 8.23
C ILE A 133 5.15 -19.13 8.06
N HIS A 134 4.88 -18.08 7.27
CA HIS A 134 5.80 -16.96 7.11
C HIS A 134 5.71 -16.01 8.31
N HIS A 135 6.55 -16.21 9.30
CA HIS A 135 6.51 -15.46 10.56
C HIS A 135 6.99 -14.01 10.48
N ASN A 136 7.57 -13.59 9.36
CA ASN A 136 8.19 -12.27 9.19
C ASN A 136 7.65 -11.53 7.95
N LEU A 137 6.35 -11.64 7.69
CA LEU A 137 5.72 -10.98 6.56
C LEU A 137 5.68 -9.46 6.78
N LYS A 138 6.36 -8.72 5.91
CA LYS A 138 6.47 -7.25 5.94
C LYS A 138 6.85 -6.74 4.54
N PRO A 139 6.70 -5.44 4.22
CA PRO A 139 6.99 -4.92 2.88
C PRO A 139 8.38 -5.27 2.33
N SER A 140 9.42 -5.31 3.17
CA SER A 140 10.78 -5.65 2.74
C SER A 140 10.99 -7.14 2.42
N ASN A 141 10.04 -8.00 2.77
CA ASN A 141 10.07 -9.45 2.53
C ASN A 141 9.05 -9.89 1.46
N ILE A 142 8.43 -8.94 0.79
CA ILE A 142 7.54 -9.16 -0.36
C ILE A 142 8.24 -8.56 -1.56
N PHE A 143 8.65 -9.39 -2.51
CA PHE A 143 9.35 -8.96 -3.71
C PHE A 143 8.40 -8.98 -4.90
N VAL A 144 8.39 -7.90 -5.65
CA VAL A 144 7.64 -7.75 -6.90
C VAL A 144 8.65 -7.82 -8.03
N THR A 145 8.62 -8.89 -8.80
CA THR A 145 9.52 -9.06 -9.94
C THR A 145 9.19 -8.08 -11.06
N SER A 146 10.12 -7.88 -11.99
CA SER A 146 9.89 -7.06 -13.19
C SER A 146 8.73 -7.57 -14.04
N ALA A 147 8.45 -8.88 -13.99
CA ALA A 147 7.28 -9.50 -14.64
C ALA A 147 5.98 -9.38 -13.81
N GLY A 148 6.04 -8.74 -12.64
CA GLY A 148 4.90 -8.53 -11.75
C GLY A 148 4.54 -9.75 -10.88
N ALA A 149 5.31 -10.82 -10.87
CA ALA A 149 5.11 -11.92 -9.94
C ALA A 149 5.50 -11.51 -8.51
N ILE A 150 4.84 -12.11 -7.51
CA ILE A 150 5.19 -11.92 -6.10
C ILE A 150 6.05 -13.09 -5.63
N LYS A 151 7.15 -12.78 -4.94
CA LYS A 151 7.96 -13.78 -4.25
C LYS A 151 8.16 -13.38 -2.79
N LEU A 152 8.05 -14.35 -1.90
CA LEU A 152 8.25 -14.15 -0.46
C LEU A 152 9.72 -14.38 -0.11
N LEU A 153 10.31 -13.44 0.62
CA LEU A 153 11.69 -13.47 1.05
C LEU A 153 11.78 -13.68 2.57
N ASP A 154 12.92 -14.21 3.04
CA ASP A 154 13.30 -14.23 4.46
C ASP A 154 12.30 -14.95 5.37
N PHE A 155 12.22 -16.26 5.25
CA PHE A 155 11.36 -17.13 6.07
C PHE A 155 11.84 -17.31 7.52
N VAL A 156 12.81 -16.51 7.94
CA VAL A 156 13.38 -16.64 9.29
C VAL A 156 12.35 -16.31 10.35
N PRO A 157 12.07 -17.22 11.31
CA PRO A 157 11.18 -16.92 12.41
C PRO A 157 11.69 -15.71 13.22
N GLY A 158 10.79 -14.77 13.52
CA GLY A 158 11.11 -13.69 14.45
C GLY A 158 11.49 -14.22 15.85
N PHE A 159 12.10 -13.37 16.67
CA PHE A 159 12.47 -13.73 18.05
C PHE A 159 11.24 -14.05 18.93
N SER A 160 10.09 -13.49 18.61
CA SER A 160 8.82 -13.77 19.30
C SER A 160 7.89 -14.57 18.41
N LYS A 161 7.54 -15.79 18.83
CA LYS A 161 6.47 -16.55 18.17
C LYS A 161 5.12 -15.95 18.60
N PRO A 162 4.28 -15.48 17.66
CA PRO A 162 2.96 -15.00 18.02
C PRO A 162 2.13 -16.14 18.63
N LYS A 163 1.37 -15.85 19.69
CA LYS A 163 0.48 -16.82 20.34
C LYS A 163 -0.55 -17.42 19.35
N ASN A 164 -0.96 -16.65 18.37
CA ASN A 164 -1.82 -17.07 17.27
C ASN A 164 -1.25 -16.55 15.95
N PRO A 165 -0.60 -17.38 15.13
CA PRO A 165 0.03 -16.99 13.89
C PRO A 165 -0.97 -16.49 12.83
N PHE A 166 -2.17 -17.07 12.77
CA PHE A 166 -3.21 -16.63 11.82
C PHE A 166 -3.73 -15.23 12.14
N ARG A 167 -3.95 -14.93 13.42
CA ARG A 167 -4.36 -13.59 13.82
C ARG A 167 -3.29 -12.52 13.49
N SER A 168 -2.03 -12.87 13.63
CA SER A 168 -0.93 -12.01 13.24
C SER A 168 -0.92 -11.79 11.72
N LEU A 169 -1.22 -12.83 10.94
CA LEU A 169 -1.30 -12.79 9.49
C LEU A 169 -2.38 -11.81 9.00
N TRP A 170 -3.62 -11.94 9.49
CA TRP A 170 -4.71 -11.05 9.09
C TRP A 170 -4.37 -9.58 9.33
N LYS A 171 -3.91 -9.26 10.52
CA LYS A 171 -3.49 -7.89 10.85
C LYS A 171 -2.38 -7.40 9.94
N THR A 172 -1.43 -8.25 9.59
CA THR A 172 -0.34 -7.92 8.68
C THR A 172 -0.87 -7.64 7.28
N LEU A 173 -1.75 -8.48 6.74
CA LEU A 173 -2.37 -8.28 5.42
C LEU A 173 -3.19 -6.99 5.38
N GLY A 174 -4.01 -6.73 6.40
CA GLY A 174 -4.78 -5.48 6.50
C GLY A 174 -3.89 -4.24 6.57
N ASN A 175 -2.79 -4.30 7.32
CA ASN A 175 -1.81 -3.21 7.40
C ASN A 175 -1.10 -2.97 6.07
N LEU A 176 -0.68 -4.03 5.38
CA LEU A 176 -0.04 -3.96 4.06
C LEU A 176 -0.98 -3.33 3.04
N PHE A 177 -2.22 -3.80 2.97
CA PHE A 177 -3.21 -3.28 2.04
C PHE A 177 -3.52 -1.81 2.31
N HIS A 178 -3.74 -1.45 3.56
CA HIS A 178 -3.91 -0.06 3.97
C HIS A 178 -2.71 0.80 3.57
N GLN A 179 -1.49 0.32 3.84
CA GLN A 179 -0.26 1.07 3.53
C GLN A 179 -0.06 1.28 2.03
N MET A 180 -0.39 0.31 1.19
CA MET A 180 -0.35 0.47 -0.26
C MET A 180 -1.32 1.56 -0.73
N LEU A 181 -2.56 1.56 -0.23
CA LEU A 181 -3.61 2.47 -0.67
C LEU A 181 -3.50 3.89 -0.10
N THR A 182 -2.87 4.06 1.07
CA THR A 182 -2.76 5.36 1.73
C THR A 182 -1.34 5.94 1.76
N GLY A 183 -0.32 5.10 1.54
CA GLY A 183 1.09 5.41 1.75
C GLY A 183 1.51 5.46 3.22
N GLU A 184 0.61 5.16 4.17
CA GLU A 184 0.87 5.24 5.60
C GLU A 184 0.50 3.94 6.33
N VAL A 185 1.29 3.59 7.33
CA VAL A 185 0.94 2.48 8.24
C VAL A 185 -0.25 2.91 9.10
N PRO A 186 -1.26 2.03 9.33
CA PRO A 186 -2.42 2.37 10.15
C PRO A 186 -2.03 2.78 11.57
N LYS A 187 -2.36 4.01 11.97
CA LYS A 187 -2.11 4.50 13.33
C LYS A 187 -3.08 3.83 14.31
N ASN A 188 -2.55 3.29 15.41
CA ASN A 188 -3.35 2.60 16.45
C ASN A 188 -4.23 1.45 15.91
N GLY A 189 -3.85 0.83 14.80
CA GLY A 189 -4.62 -0.24 14.18
C GLY A 189 -5.98 0.20 13.65
N LYS A 190 -6.16 1.47 13.29
CA LYS A 190 -7.39 1.99 12.70
C LYS A 190 -7.23 2.16 11.19
N CYS A 191 -8.17 1.61 10.44
CA CYS A 191 -8.28 1.87 9.01
C CYS A 191 -8.70 3.33 8.79
N THR A 192 -7.88 4.09 8.07
CA THR A 192 -8.17 5.47 7.64
C THR A 192 -8.46 5.54 6.13
N TYR A 193 -8.35 4.42 5.44
CA TYR A 193 -8.73 4.30 4.04
C TYR A 193 -10.25 4.28 3.91
N ASP A 194 -10.76 5.06 2.96
CA ASP A 194 -12.19 5.23 2.68
C ASP A 194 -12.38 5.06 1.15
N GLY A 195 -12.47 3.81 0.71
CA GLY A 195 -12.58 3.43 -0.68
C GLY A 195 -13.08 2.00 -0.85
N ARG A 196 -12.91 1.45 -2.04
CA ARG A 196 -13.44 0.15 -2.46
C ARG A 196 -13.17 -0.98 -1.45
N TYR A 197 -11.96 -1.05 -0.91
CA TYR A 197 -11.49 -2.14 -0.05
C TYR A 197 -11.56 -1.83 1.46
N GLU A 198 -12.27 -0.76 1.87
CA GLU A 198 -12.38 -0.39 3.28
C GLU A 198 -12.87 -1.56 4.15
N THR A 199 -13.92 -2.24 3.72
CA THR A 199 -14.52 -3.38 4.44
C THR A 199 -13.53 -4.52 4.58
N VAL A 200 -12.83 -4.88 3.49
CA VAL A 200 -11.81 -5.93 3.48
C VAL A 200 -10.68 -5.62 4.48
N ILE A 201 -10.15 -4.39 4.43
CA ILE A 201 -9.09 -3.96 5.34
C ILE A 201 -9.57 -4.01 6.80
N ARG A 202 -10.78 -3.49 7.09
CA ARG A 202 -11.34 -3.50 8.45
C ARG A 202 -11.53 -4.91 8.99
N LYS A 203 -12.02 -5.83 8.16
CA LYS A 203 -12.22 -7.24 8.54
C LYS A 203 -10.88 -7.93 8.82
N CYS A 204 -9.83 -7.67 8.05
CA CYS A 204 -8.48 -8.13 8.36
C CYS A 204 -7.96 -7.57 9.70
N MET A 205 -8.24 -6.31 10.01
CA MET A 205 -7.76 -5.62 11.21
C MET A 205 -8.66 -5.80 12.44
N GLU A 206 -9.75 -6.54 12.33
CA GLU A 206 -10.71 -6.77 13.40
C GLU A 206 -10.04 -7.43 14.61
N LYS A 207 -10.45 -7.04 15.81
CA LYS A 207 -9.88 -7.57 17.06
C LYS A 207 -10.53 -8.88 17.48
N ASN A 208 -11.83 -9.05 17.17
CA ASN A 208 -12.56 -10.27 17.44
C ASN A 208 -12.25 -11.32 16.36
N PRO A 209 -11.63 -12.47 16.72
CA PRO A 209 -11.29 -13.52 15.75
C PRO A 209 -12.49 -14.08 14.99
N GLU A 210 -13.67 -14.12 15.60
CA GLU A 210 -14.90 -14.61 14.96
C GLU A 210 -15.40 -13.72 13.82
N LYS A 211 -14.94 -12.46 13.79
CA LYS A 211 -15.27 -11.47 12.74
C LYS A 211 -14.18 -11.32 11.72
N GLN A 212 -13.06 -12.01 11.88
CA GLN A 212 -11.98 -12.06 10.89
C GLN A 212 -12.30 -13.10 9.81
N TYR A 213 -11.45 -13.18 8.80
CA TYR A 213 -11.50 -14.24 7.81
C TYR A 213 -11.14 -15.59 8.43
N LYS A 214 -11.83 -16.64 8.01
CA LYS A 214 -11.57 -18.01 8.47
C LYS A 214 -10.28 -18.55 7.86
N ASP A 215 -10.08 -18.27 6.57
CA ASP A 215 -8.95 -18.71 5.78
C ASP A 215 -8.62 -17.72 4.66
N ILE A 216 -7.55 -17.99 3.91
CA ILE A 216 -7.11 -17.15 2.79
C ILE A 216 -8.10 -17.21 1.62
N ALA A 217 -8.79 -18.33 1.44
CA ALA A 217 -9.75 -18.48 0.35
C ALA A 217 -10.93 -17.51 0.54
N GLU A 218 -11.47 -17.38 1.77
CA GLU A 218 -12.53 -16.42 2.08
C GLU A 218 -12.08 -14.96 1.84
N LEU A 219 -10.85 -14.63 2.21
CA LEU A 219 -10.29 -13.29 1.92
C LEU A 219 -10.18 -13.06 0.40
N LYS A 220 -9.69 -14.04 -0.33
CA LYS A 220 -9.50 -13.93 -1.79
C LYS A 220 -10.83 -13.79 -2.52
N GLU A 221 -11.84 -14.56 -2.13
CA GLU A 221 -13.20 -14.46 -2.66
C GLU A 221 -13.80 -13.05 -2.42
N GLU A 222 -13.65 -12.50 -1.22
CA GLU A 222 -14.14 -11.14 -0.91
C GLU A 222 -13.36 -10.06 -1.67
N LEU A 223 -12.04 -10.24 -1.87
CA LEU A 223 -11.23 -9.35 -2.69
C LEU A 223 -11.70 -9.34 -4.15
N GLU A 224 -11.89 -10.51 -4.76
CA GLU A 224 -12.34 -10.66 -6.12
C GLU A 224 -13.79 -10.14 -6.31
N TYR A 225 -14.69 -10.50 -5.39
CA TYR A 225 -16.05 -9.99 -5.38
C TYR A 225 -16.06 -8.46 -5.32
N THR A 226 -15.27 -7.88 -4.41
CA THR A 226 -15.15 -6.43 -4.25
C THR A 226 -14.56 -5.79 -5.50
N ASN A 227 -13.58 -6.41 -6.15
CA ASN A 227 -12.97 -5.90 -7.37
C ASN A 227 -13.94 -5.88 -8.55
N THR A 228 -14.74 -6.92 -8.70
CA THR A 228 -15.65 -7.10 -9.86
C THR A 228 -16.98 -6.39 -9.68
N HIS A 229 -17.55 -6.38 -8.45
CA HIS A 229 -18.90 -5.89 -8.17
C HIS A 229 -18.93 -4.51 -7.50
N PHE A 230 -17.79 -3.93 -7.17
CA PHE A 230 -17.77 -2.58 -6.66
C PHE A 230 -18.17 -1.61 -7.78
N SER A 231 -19.48 -1.42 -7.91
CA SER A 231 -20.00 -0.22 -8.56
C SER A 231 -19.57 0.94 -7.67
N LYS A 232 -18.54 1.71 -8.09
CA LYS A 232 -18.29 3.02 -7.49
C LYS A 232 -19.63 3.73 -7.53
N LYS A 233 -20.27 3.87 -6.37
CA LYS A 233 -21.32 4.89 -6.24
C LYS A 233 -20.56 6.17 -6.59
N ALA A 234 -20.73 6.62 -7.83
CA ALA A 234 -20.16 7.89 -8.24
C ALA A 234 -20.57 8.88 -7.16
N PRO A 235 -19.63 9.66 -6.59
CA PRO A 235 -19.99 10.61 -5.56
C PRO A 235 -21.18 11.40 -6.08
N ARG A 236 -22.29 11.31 -5.35
CA ARG A 236 -23.51 11.99 -5.76
C ARG A 236 -23.39 13.45 -5.36
N GLY A 237 -23.48 14.32 -6.34
CA GLY A 237 -23.65 15.74 -6.11
C GLY A 237 -25.07 16.08 -5.63
N ILE A 238 -25.47 17.34 -5.78
CA ILE A 238 -26.80 17.82 -5.45
C ILE A 238 -27.84 16.99 -6.22
N ALA A 239 -28.95 16.64 -5.57
CA ALA A 239 -30.06 15.87 -6.15
C ALA A 239 -29.71 14.47 -6.69
N GLY A 240 -28.63 13.83 -6.21
CA GLY A 240 -28.26 12.46 -6.58
C GLY A 240 -27.60 12.31 -7.94
N ILE A 241 -27.29 13.40 -8.64
CA ILE A 241 -26.55 13.40 -9.91
C ILE A 241 -25.06 13.08 -9.64
N PRO A 242 -24.40 12.28 -10.49
CA PRO A 242 -22.97 11.98 -10.32
C PRO A 242 -22.12 13.26 -10.22
N TYR A 243 -21.20 13.30 -9.24
CA TYR A 243 -20.37 14.48 -8.99
C TYR A 243 -19.55 14.91 -10.22
N ALA A 244 -19.11 13.96 -11.05
CA ALA A 244 -18.40 14.24 -12.28
C ALA A 244 -19.19 15.13 -13.26
N LEU A 245 -20.51 15.09 -13.19
CA LEU A 245 -21.39 15.94 -13.99
C LEU A 245 -21.78 17.23 -13.27
N THR A 246 -21.93 17.19 -11.94
CA THR A 246 -22.37 18.35 -11.16
C THR A 246 -21.25 19.32 -10.84
N TYR A 247 -20.00 18.84 -10.71
CA TYR A 247 -18.87 19.69 -10.31
C TYR A 247 -18.58 20.84 -11.30
N PRO A 248 -18.43 20.60 -12.61
CA PRO A 248 -18.21 21.69 -13.56
C PRO A 248 -19.43 22.62 -13.66
N PHE A 249 -20.65 22.08 -13.56
CA PHE A 249 -21.88 22.87 -13.57
C PHE A 249 -21.97 23.80 -12.35
N GLN A 250 -21.62 23.32 -11.16
CA GLN A 250 -21.58 24.15 -9.95
C GLN A 250 -20.55 25.27 -10.04
N GLY A 251 -19.38 25.00 -10.62
CA GLY A 251 -18.38 26.03 -10.90
C GLY A 251 -18.91 27.12 -11.83
N PHE A 252 -19.64 26.74 -12.85
CA PHE A 252 -20.29 27.66 -13.80
C PHE A 252 -21.37 28.50 -13.10
N LEU A 253 -22.19 27.90 -12.23
CA LEU A 253 -23.21 28.63 -11.45
C LEU A 253 -22.56 29.68 -10.52
N LEU A 254 -21.44 29.37 -9.87
CA LEU A 254 -20.74 30.34 -9.03
C LEU A 254 -20.26 31.56 -9.83
N VAL A 255 -19.85 31.36 -11.08
CA VAL A 255 -19.46 32.48 -11.96
C VAL A 255 -20.68 33.35 -12.31
N ILE A 256 -21.82 32.74 -12.60
CA ILE A 256 -23.08 33.47 -12.88
C ILE A 256 -23.51 34.25 -11.63
N GLU A 257 -23.54 33.64 -10.47
CA GLU A 257 -23.92 34.29 -9.20
C GLU A 257 -23.02 35.49 -8.92
N TRP A 258 -21.71 35.37 -9.11
CA TRP A 258 -20.78 36.49 -8.97
C TRP A 258 -21.07 37.62 -9.94
N SER A 259 -21.38 37.27 -11.19
CA SER A 259 -21.73 38.25 -12.20
C SER A 259 -23.02 39.02 -11.88
N LEU A 260 -24.02 38.32 -11.30
CA LEU A 260 -25.27 38.91 -10.87
C LEU A 260 -25.07 39.83 -9.64
N ILE A 261 -24.24 39.42 -8.68
CA ILE A 261 -23.86 40.28 -7.55
C ILE A 261 -23.25 41.59 -8.04
N SER A 262 -22.29 41.49 -9.00
CA SER A 262 -21.62 42.64 -9.57
C SER A 262 -22.62 43.54 -10.31
N PHE A 263 -23.53 42.98 -11.08
CA PHE A 263 -24.54 43.69 -11.86
C PHE A 263 -25.47 44.49 -10.93
N PHE A 264 -26.01 43.90 -9.87
CA PHE A 264 -26.92 44.57 -8.93
C PHE A 264 -26.16 45.58 -8.06
N TRP A 265 -24.87 45.37 -7.79
CA TRP A 265 -24.00 46.36 -7.16
C TRP A 265 -23.97 47.69 -7.95
N PHE A 266 -23.69 47.58 -9.24
CA PHE A 266 -23.61 48.76 -10.15
C PHE A 266 -24.97 49.45 -10.33
N ARG A 267 -26.07 48.73 -10.19
CA ARG A 267 -27.43 49.28 -10.23
C ARG A 267 -27.94 49.86 -8.95
N GLY A 268 -27.20 49.75 -7.87
CA GLY A 268 -27.59 50.27 -6.58
C GLY A 268 -28.77 49.53 -5.91
N ASN A 269 -29.12 48.33 -6.40
CA ASN A 269 -30.22 47.53 -5.82
C ASN A 269 -29.66 46.63 -4.70
N GLN A 270 -29.61 47.21 -3.49
CA GLN A 270 -28.96 46.62 -2.33
C GLN A 270 -29.63 45.35 -1.82
N THR A 271 -30.96 45.32 -1.75
CA THR A 271 -31.70 44.17 -1.20
C THR A 271 -31.49 42.92 -2.07
N THR A 272 -31.55 43.09 -3.39
CA THR A 272 -31.33 41.99 -4.33
C THR A 272 -29.88 41.54 -4.31
N MET A 273 -28.91 42.46 -4.18
CA MET A 273 -27.50 42.13 -4.06
C MET A 273 -27.21 41.30 -2.79
N CYS A 274 -27.75 41.69 -1.64
CA CYS A 274 -27.57 40.94 -0.38
C CYS A 274 -28.12 39.53 -0.49
N LEU A 275 -29.26 39.32 -1.16
CA LEU A 275 -29.81 38.00 -1.39
C LEU A 275 -28.87 37.12 -2.21
N PHE A 276 -28.34 37.66 -3.31
CA PHE A 276 -27.37 36.90 -4.16
C PHE A 276 -26.06 36.59 -3.42
N VAL A 277 -25.57 37.49 -2.56
CA VAL A 277 -24.40 37.22 -1.72
C VAL A 277 -24.65 36.06 -0.78
N VAL A 278 -25.81 36.00 -0.11
CA VAL A 278 -26.16 34.85 0.76
C VAL A 278 -26.22 33.55 -0.04
N ILE A 279 -26.85 33.55 -1.18
CA ILE A 279 -26.93 32.36 -2.06
C ILE A 279 -25.53 31.93 -2.49
N PHE A 280 -24.66 32.84 -2.91
CA PHE A 280 -23.28 32.58 -3.32
C PHE A 280 -22.46 31.97 -2.17
N VAL A 281 -22.58 32.50 -0.96
CA VAL A 281 -21.89 31.95 0.23
C VAL A 281 -22.32 30.52 0.51
N LEU A 282 -23.64 30.27 0.55
CA LEU A 282 -24.17 28.92 0.80
C LEU A 282 -23.74 27.94 -0.30
N HIS A 283 -23.80 28.34 -1.56
CA HIS A 283 -23.39 27.50 -2.69
C HIS A 283 -21.88 27.22 -2.65
N SER A 284 -21.06 28.21 -2.29
CA SER A 284 -19.62 28.06 -2.13
C SER A 284 -19.25 27.06 -1.03
N ILE A 285 -19.95 27.09 0.09
CA ILE A 285 -19.76 26.12 1.20
C ILE A 285 -20.07 24.69 0.70
N VAL A 286 -21.21 24.49 0.04
CA VAL A 286 -21.61 23.20 -0.51
C VAL A 286 -20.57 22.70 -1.52
N PHE A 287 -20.08 23.58 -2.40
CA PHE A 287 -19.06 23.27 -3.38
C PHE A 287 -17.73 22.79 -2.74
N VAL A 288 -17.27 23.48 -1.67
CA VAL A 288 -16.05 23.08 -0.96
C VAL A 288 -16.22 21.73 -0.25
N ILE A 289 -17.36 21.50 0.41
CA ILE A 289 -17.65 20.23 1.09
C ILE A 289 -17.67 19.07 0.07
N GLN A 290 -18.37 19.25 -1.04
CA GLN A 290 -18.45 18.21 -2.09
C GLN A 290 -17.10 17.97 -2.75
N ARG A 291 -16.32 19.03 -3.00
CA ARG A 291 -14.95 18.88 -3.52
C ARG A 291 -14.07 18.11 -2.55
N HIS A 292 -14.13 18.39 -1.26
CA HIS A 292 -13.36 17.66 -0.26
C HIS A 292 -13.74 16.19 -0.22
N SER A 293 -15.03 15.88 -0.22
CA SER A 293 -15.54 14.49 -0.25
C SER A 293 -15.11 13.75 -1.52
N TYR A 294 -15.17 14.40 -2.68
CA TYR A 294 -14.74 13.82 -3.96
C TYR A 294 -13.24 13.50 -3.97
N LEU A 295 -12.40 14.41 -3.48
CA LEU A 295 -10.95 14.22 -3.45
C LEU A 295 -10.56 13.13 -2.45
N LYS A 296 -11.25 13.06 -1.30
CA LYS A 296 -11.07 12.02 -0.29
C LYS A 296 -11.43 10.64 -0.86
N GLN A 297 -12.54 10.51 -1.56
CA GLN A 297 -12.97 9.24 -2.17
C GLN A 297 -12.01 8.75 -3.26
N ARG A 298 -11.36 9.67 -3.99
CA ARG A 298 -10.38 9.33 -5.02
C ARG A 298 -8.96 9.19 -4.50
N ASN A 299 -8.74 9.37 -3.21
CA ASN A 299 -7.41 9.34 -2.59
C ASN A 299 -6.37 10.25 -3.29
N ILE A 300 -6.86 11.39 -3.84
CA ILE A 300 -6.01 12.34 -4.57
C ILE A 300 -5.28 13.22 -3.58
N ARG A 301 -3.96 13.07 -3.47
CA ARG A 301 -3.10 14.01 -2.76
C ARG A 301 -2.90 15.25 -3.62
N LEU A 302 -3.41 16.38 -3.14
CA LEU A 302 -3.31 17.65 -3.85
C LEU A 302 -1.94 18.30 -3.67
N SER A 303 -1.40 18.91 -4.74
CA SER A 303 -0.28 19.85 -4.66
C SER A 303 -0.63 21.04 -3.75
N THR A 304 0.39 21.70 -3.21
CA THR A 304 0.22 22.85 -2.28
C THR A 304 -0.67 23.95 -2.89
N ALA A 305 -0.52 24.23 -4.18
CA ALA A 305 -1.33 25.21 -4.90
C ALA A 305 -2.83 24.84 -4.92
N ARG A 306 -3.15 23.55 -5.09
CA ARG A 306 -4.54 23.07 -5.09
C ARG A 306 -5.15 23.00 -3.68
N LYS A 307 -4.31 22.92 -2.63
CA LYS A 307 -4.75 23.02 -1.24
C LYS A 307 -5.14 24.45 -0.87
N ALA A 308 -4.53 25.45 -1.50
CA ALA A 308 -4.82 26.86 -1.27
C ALA A 308 -6.21 27.30 -1.80
N PHE A 309 -6.81 26.55 -2.73
CA PHE A 309 -8.10 26.93 -3.32
C PHE A 309 -9.24 27.15 -2.31
N PRO A 310 -9.48 26.27 -1.29
CA PRO A 310 -10.50 26.53 -0.28
C PRO A 310 -10.23 27.78 0.56
N VAL A 311 -8.96 28.07 0.82
CA VAL A 311 -8.54 29.26 1.60
C VAL A 311 -8.80 30.52 0.78
N LEU A 312 -8.49 30.50 -0.53
CA LEU A 312 -8.78 31.63 -1.43
C LEU A 312 -10.28 31.88 -1.53
N LEU A 313 -11.06 30.81 -1.69
CA LEU A 313 -12.53 30.92 -1.73
C LEU A 313 -13.11 31.49 -0.43
N LEU A 314 -12.58 31.05 0.73
CA LEU A 314 -12.98 31.60 2.04
C LEU A 314 -12.64 33.10 2.11
N ALA A 315 -11.47 33.52 1.64
CA ALA A 315 -11.09 34.94 1.62
C ALA A 315 -12.04 35.78 0.75
N ILE A 316 -12.45 35.25 -0.40
CA ILE A 316 -13.44 35.91 -1.28
C ILE A 316 -14.79 36.02 -0.57
N ILE A 317 -15.25 34.95 0.11
CA ILE A 317 -16.50 34.96 0.87
C ILE A 317 -16.44 36.02 1.98
N LEU A 318 -15.36 36.07 2.76
CA LEU A 318 -15.18 37.04 3.84
C LEU A 318 -15.13 38.49 3.29
N PHE A 319 -14.49 38.71 2.16
CA PHE A 319 -14.47 40.00 1.50
C PHE A 319 -15.87 40.42 1.05
N CYS A 320 -16.67 39.55 0.46
CA CYS A 320 -18.05 39.81 0.07
C CYS A 320 -18.92 40.17 1.29
N LEU A 321 -18.79 39.40 2.39
CA LEU A 321 -19.51 39.67 3.65
C LEU A 321 -19.11 41.06 4.25
N PHE A 322 -17.82 41.38 4.25
CA PHE A 322 -17.31 42.66 4.71
C PHE A 322 -17.93 43.83 3.91
N GLN A 323 -17.99 43.68 2.58
CA GLN A 323 -18.62 44.69 1.71
C GLN A 323 -20.11 44.90 2.04
N VAL A 324 -20.85 43.79 2.30
CA VAL A 324 -22.26 43.85 2.70
C VAL A 324 -22.42 44.56 4.03
N ILE A 325 -21.62 44.24 5.05
CA ILE A 325 -21.65 44.83 6.38
C ILE A 325 -21.28 46.32 6.33
N SER A 326 -20.22 46.66 5.57
CA SER A 326 -19.81 48.07 5.38
C SER A 326 -20.83 48.91 4.66
N PHE A 327 -21.80 48.30 4.02
CA PHE A 327 -22.85 48.97 3.28
C PHE A 327 -24.16 49.12 4.07
N ILE A 328 -24.37 48.29 5.10
CA ILE A 328 -25.55 48.34 5.99
C ILE A 328 -25.32 49.37 7.13
N ASN A 329 -24.06 49.69 7.45
CA ASN A 329 -23.65 50.73 8.40
C ASN A 329 -23.44 52.07 7.69
#